data_8e054ca50eb34276c6c6b6b445c1723b
#
_entry.id   8e054ca50eb34276c6c6b6b445c1723b
#
_cell.length_a   1.000
_cell.length_b   1.000
_cell.length_c   1.000
_cell.angle_alpha   90.00
_cell.angle_beta   90.00
_cell.angle_gamma   90.00
#
_symmetry.space_group_name_H-M   'P 1'
#
loop_
_entity.id
_entity.type
_entity.pdbx_description
1 polymer ?
#
loop_
_entity_poly.entity_id
_entity_poly.type
_entity_poly.pdbx_seq_one_letter_code
_entity_poly.pdbx_strand_id
1 'polypeptide(L)'
;MTKAMIINKADRYDVRGKRILNGKYKYYLTDLGFGQIMNIGKRPQLGAYLENIVYNELLSRGYDVKVGNLENGEIDFIATRFKEKIYIQVAYILADDSVIEREFGAFKTIEDNYPKYVLTMDKFDFSQNGIIHKNVIDWLLEE
;
A
#
# COMPACT_ATOMS: atom_id res chain seq x y z
N MET A 1 10.25 13.74 -26.80
CA MET A 1 10.74 12.59 -26.18
C MET A 1 9.66 11.58 -25.86
N THR A 2 9.94 10.40 -26.16
CA THR A 2 9.03 9.34 -25.79
C THR A 2 9.05 9.17 -24.29
N LYS A 3 7.91 9.26 -23.71
CA LYS A 3 7.80 9.02 -22.33
C LYS A 3 7.70 7.57 -22.04
N ALA A 4 8.59 7.07 -21.26
CA ALA A 4 8.35 5.83 -20.59
C ALA A 4 7.03 5.91 -19.83
N MET A 5 6.47 4.79 -19.46
CA MET A 5 5.21 4.77 -18.74
C MET A 5 5.26 5.64 -17.49
N ILE A 6 4.33 6.55 -17.37
CA ILE A 6 4.13 7.38 -16.18
C ILE A 6 3.03 6.81 -15.29
N ILE A 7 2.35 5.77 -15.73
CA ILE A 7 1.30 5.09 -14.99
C ILE A 7 1.55 3.59 -15.00
N ASN A 8 1.52 2.98 -13.83
CA ASN A 8 1.54 1.52 -13.66
C ASN A 8 0.17 1.02 -13.23
N LYS A 9 -0.17 -0.19 -13.65
CA LYS A 9 -1.38 -0.89 -13.20
C LYS A 9 -1.02 -1.94 -12.17
N ALA A 10 -1.76 -1.99 -11.08
CA ALA A 10 -1.71 -3.09 -10.13
C ALA A 10 -2.99 -3.91 -10.25
N ASP A 11 -2.84 -5.22 -10.46
CA ASP A 11 -3.97 -6.13 -10.48
C ASP A 11 -4.63 -6.20 -9.12
N ARG A 12 -5.94 -6.43 -9.10
CA ARG A 12 -6.66 -6.75 -7.86
C ARG A 12 -6.67 -8.26 -7.68
N TYR A 13 -6.38 -8.68 -6.46
CA TYR A 13 -6.30 -10.08 -6.06
C TYR A 13 -7.36 -10.35 -5.01
N ASP A 14 -8.20 -11.34 -5.26
CA ASP A 14 -9.19 -11.80 -4.29
C ASP A 14 -8.50 -12.66 -3.25
N VAL A 15 -8.37 -12.13 -2.04
CA VAL A 15 -7.63 -12.78 -0.94
C VAL A 15 -8.31 -14.09 -0.52
N ARG A 16 -9.63 -14.12 -0.48
CA ARG A 16 -10.38 -15.30 -0.09
C ARG A 16 -10.41 -16.36 -1.21
N GLY A 17 -10.71 -15.93 -2.42
CA GLY A 17 -10.77 -16.81 -3.59
C GLY A 17 -9.41 -17.18 -4.16
N LYS A 18 -8.35 -16.52 -3.72
CA LYS A 18 -6.95 -16.74 -4.14
C LYS A 18 -6.78 -16.67 -5.65
N ARG A 19 -7.35 -15.63 -6.26
CA ARG A 19 -7.30 -15.43 -7.72
C ARG A 19 -7.22 -13.96 -8.10
N ILE A 20 -6.64 -13.69 -9.27
CA ILE A 20 -6.62 -12.35 -9.84
C ILE A 20 -8.01 -12.02 -10.38
N LEU A 21 -8.49 -10.81 -10.08
CA LEU A 21 -9.76 -10.30 -10.58
C LEU A 21 -9.53 -9.62 -11.92
N ASN A 22 -9.90 -10.29 -12.99
CA ASN A 22 -9.69 -9.80 -14.36
C ASN A 22 -10.44 -8.49 -14.61
N GLY A 23 -9.76 -7.55 -15.28
CA GLY A 23 -10.36 -6.28 -15.69
C GLY A 23 -10.50 -5.27 -14.56
N LYS A 24 -10.01 -5.57 -13.39
CA LYS A 24 -10.03 -4.65 -12.23
C LYS A 24 -8.61 -4.29 -11.85
N TYR A 25 -8.30 -3.00 -11.96
CA TYR A 25 -6.94 -2.51 -11.72
C TYR A 25 -6.98 -1.28 -10.83
N LYS A 26 -5.87 -1.02 -10.14
CA LYS A 26 -5.60 0.26 -9.52
C LYS A 26 -4.38 0.87 -10.20
N TYR A 27 -4.37 2.16 -10.39
CA TYR A 27 -3.34 2.84 -11.16
C TYR A 27 -2.45 3.68 -10.25
N TYR A 28 -1.14 3.64 -10.50
CA TYR A 28 -0.14 4.39 -9.74
C TYR A 28 0.76 5.16 -10.69
N LEU A 29 1.13 6.38 -10.29
CA LEU A 29 2.02 7.22 -11.09
C LEU A 29 3.47 6.78 -10.87
N THR A 30 4.20 6.64 -11.96
CA THR A 30 5.65 6.40 -11.91
C THR A 30 6.38 7.66 -11.47
N ASP A 31 5.91 8.82 -11.94
CA ASP A 31 6.48 10.13 -11.60
C ASP A 31 5.48 10.95 -10.79
N LEU A 32 5.77 11.10 -9.50
CA LEU A 32 4.90 11.84 -8.58
C LEU A 32 4.98 13.37 -8.81
N GLY A 33 6.07 13.87 -9.36
CA GLY A 33 6.17 15.27 -9.76
C GLY A 33 5.17 15.61 -10.85
N PHE A 34 4.98 14.72 -11.82
CA PHE A 34 3.95 14.88 -12.85
C PHE A 34 2.56 14.88 -12.24
N GLY A 35 2.31 14.00 -11.26
CA GLY A 35 1.05 13.96 -10.55
C GLY A 35 0.73 15.26 -9.81
N GLN A 36 1.73 15.92 -9.24
CA GLN A 36 1.55 17.23 -8.62
C GLN A 36 1.13 18.29 -9.63
N ILE A 37 1.76 18.30 -10.80
CA ILE A 37 1.40 19.24 -11.87
C ILE A 37 -0.05 19.04 -12.30
N MET A 38 -0.48 17.81 -12.45
CA MET A 38 -1.84 17.47 -12.85
C MET A 38 -2.90 17.81 -11.80
N ASN A 39 -2.47 17.98 -10.54
CA ASN A 39 -3.37 18.28 -9.42
C ASN A 39 -3.26 19.72 -8.92
N ILE A 40 -2.73 20.61 -9.72
CA ILE A 40 -2.66 22.04 -9.38
C ILE A 40 -4.05 22.54 -8.99
N GLY A 41 -4.13 23.21 -7.84
CA GLY A 41 -5.39 23.75 -7.33
C GLY A 41 -6.27 22.77 -6.57
N LYS A 42 -5.90 21.50 -6.51
CA LYS A 42 -6.61 20.50 -5.71
C LYS A 42 -5.96 20.33 -4.34
N ARG A 43 -6.77 19.97 -3.35
CA ARG A 43 -6.26 19.68 -2.01
C ARG A 43 -5.38 18.44 -2.06
N PRO A 44 -4.17 18.48 -1.47
CA PRO A 44 -3.31 17.30 -1.43
C PRO A 44 -3.98 16.13 -0.70
N GLN A 45 -3.95 14.95 -1.31
CA GLN A 45 -4.40 13.71 -0.68
C GLN A 45 -3.15 12.97 -0.21
N LEU A 46 -2.67 13.31 0.98
CA LEU A 46 -1.41 12.83 1.49
C LEU A 46 -1.36 11.31 1.65
N GLY A 47 -2.46 10.70 2.07
CA GLY A 47 -2.53 9.24 2.17
C GLY A 47 -2.34 8.55 0.82
N ALA A 48 -3.04 9.03 -0.21
CA ALA A 48 -2.90 8.49 -1.57
C ALA A 48 -1.50 8.71 -2.13
N TYR A 49 -0.90 9.85 -1.80
CA TYR A 49 0.46 10.17 -2.22
C TYR A 49 1.48 9.20 -1.61
N LEU A 50 1.36 8.96 -0.31
CA LEU A 50 2.21 7.99 0.40
C LEU A 50 2.02 6.57 -0.13
N GLU A 51 0.78 6.19 -0.40
CA GLU A 51 0.47 4.88 -0.98
C GLU A 51 1.21 4.71 -2.31
N ASN A 52 1.21 5.74 -3.15
CA ASN A 52 1.92 5.71 -4.42
C ASN A 52 3.44 5.62 -4.24
N ILE A 53 4.00 6.32 -3.27
CA ILE A 53 5.44 6.23 -2.94
C ILE A 53 5.80 4.80 -2.53
N VAL A 54 5.00 4.19 -1.66
CA VAL A 54 5.21 2.82 -1.20
C VAL A 54 5.13 1.83 -2.37
N TYR A 55 4.15 2.00 -3.25
CA TYR A 55 4.02 1.18 -4.44
C TYR A 55 5.29 1.21 -5.30
N ASN A 56 5.76 2.41 -5.62
CA ASN A 56 6.97 2.59 -6.44
C ASN A 56 8.20 1.96 -5.77
N GLU A 57 8.33 2.11 -4.45
CA GLU A 57 9.44 1.52 -3.70
C GLU A 57 9.38 -0.01 -3.73
N LEU A 58 8.21 -0.59 -3.58
CA LEU A 58 8.04 -2.05 -3.66
C LEU A 58 8.45 -2.59 -5.03
N LEU A 59 8.07 -1.92 -6.11
CA LEU A 59 8.51 -2.30 -7.46
C LEU A 59 10.03 -2.19 -7.58
N SER A 60 10.62 -1.12 -7.06
CA SER A 60 12.07 -0.90 -7.06
C SER A 60 12.81 -2.01 -6.33
N ARG A 61 12.23 -2.55 -5.27
CA ARG A 61 12.79 -3.68 -4.51
C ARG A 61 12.57 -5.05 -5.17
N GLY A 62 11.92 -5.08 -6.32
CA GLY A 62 11.70 -6.31 -7.08
C GLY A 62 10.44 -7.09 -6.70
N TYR A 63 9.53 -6.48 -5.95
CA TYR A 63 8.26 -7.12 -5.64
C TYR A 63 7.28 -7.07 -6.81
N ASP A 64 6.51 -8.12 -6.97
CA ASP A 64 5.26 -8.11 -7.72
C ASP A 64 4.17 -7.64 -6.77
N VAL A 65 3.47 -6.57 -7.13
CA VAL A 65 2.54 -5.87 -6.22
C VAL A 65 1.12 -5.95 -6.76
N LYS A 66 0.20 -6.41 -5.92
CA LYS A 66 -1.22 -6.45 -6.21
C LYS A 66 -2.01 -5.74 -5.12
N VAL A 67 -3.19 -5.28 -5.45
CA VAL A 67 -4.15 -4.75 -4.47
C VAL A 67 -4.96 -5.92 -3.93
N GLY A 68 -5.02 -6.08 -2.61
CA GLY A 68 -5.79 -7.15 -1.99
C GLY A 68 -7.26 -6.80 -1.87
N ASN A 69 -8.12 -7.58 -2.53
CA ASN A 69 -9.57 -7.40 -2.43
C ASN A 69 -10.11 -8.32 -1.34
N LEU A 70 -10.79 -7.73 -0.37
CA LEU A 70 -11.44 -8.43 0.73
C LEU A 70 -12.96 -8.40 0.54
N GLU A 71 -13.67 -9.22 1.29
CA GLU A 71 -15.14 -9.22 1.27
C GLU A 71 -15.70 -7.84 1.63
N ASN A 72 -15.14 -7.19 2.64
CA ASN A 72 -15.59 -5.89 3.14
C ASN A 72 -14.48 -4.83 3.11
N GLY A 73 -13.81 -4.69 1.96
CA GLY A 73 -12.76 -3.68 1.83
C GLY A 73 -11.56 -4.17 1.04
N GLU A 74 -10.42 -3.55 1.28
CA GLU A 74 -9.19 -3.91 0.58
C GLU A 74 -7.97 -3.79 1.50
N ILE A 75 -6.91 -4.50 1.14
CA ILE A 75 -5.56 -4.29 1.62
C ILE A 75 -4.83 -3.53 0.52
N ASP A 76 -4.16 -2.44 0.86
CA ASP A 76 -3.52 -1.60 -0.15
C ASP A 76 -2.57 -2.40 -1.03
N PHE A 77 -1.69 -3.20 -0.43
CA PHE A 77 -0.74 -4.01 -1.19
C PHE A 77 -0.56 -5.41 -0.66
N ILE A 78 -0.52 -6.35 -1.60
CA ILE A 78 0.04 -7.69 -1.40
C ILE A 78 1.29 -7.73 -2.27
N ALA A 79 2.46 -7.82 -1.65
CA ALA A 79 3.73 -7.79 -2.35
C ALA A 79 4.41 -9.15 -2.22
N THR A 80 4.79 -9.72 -3.36
CA THR A 80 5.45 -11.03 -3.42
C THR A 80 6.79 -10.91 -4.15
N ARG A 81 7.80 -11.59 -3.63
CA ARG A 81 9.12 -11.66 -4.23
C ARG A 81 9.76 -12.99 -3.85
N PHE A 82 10.08 -13.82 -4.85
CA PHE A 82 10.55 -15.20 -4.61
C PHE A 82 9.54 -15.96 -3.72
N LYS A 83 9.95 -16.35 -2.53
CA LYS A 83 9.09 -17.03 -1.55
C LYS A 83 8.55 -16.10 -0.48
N GLU A 84 8.90 -14.82 -0.56
CA GLU A 84 8.42 -13.81 0.38
C GLU A 84 7.04 -13.30 -0.02
N LYS A 85 6.21 -13.05 0.96
CA LYS A 85 4.91 -12.41 0.80
C LYS A 85 4.67 -11.51 1.99
N ILE A 86 4.27 -10.28 1.72
CA ILE A 86 3.92 -9.31 2.77
C ILE A 86 2.62 -8.60 2.41
N TYR A 87 1.92 -8.15 3.44
CA TYR A 87 0.72 -7.33 3.32
C TYR A 87 1.01 -5.94 3.87
N ILE A 88 0.60 -4.91 3.16
CA ILE A 88 0.87 -3.52 3.57
C ILE A 88 -0.40 -2.68 3.47
N GLN A 89 -0.71 -1.94 4.54
CA GLN A 89 -1.65 -0.83 4.56
C GLN A 89 -0.87 0.47 4.71
N VAL A 90 -1.31 1.51 4.05
CA VAL A 90 -0.67 2.83 4.10
C VAL A 90 -1.69 3.88 4.52
N ALA A 91 -1.34 4.67 5.52
CA ALA A 91 -2.13 5.84 5.92
C ALA A 91 -1.20 7.01 6.17
N TYR A 92 -1.73 8.25 6.11
CA TYR A 92 -0.89 9.41 6.40
C TYR A 92 -0.51 9.44 7.89
N ILE A 93 -1.52 9.50 8.75
CA ILE A 93 -1.33 9.42 10.21
C ILE A 93 -2.48 8.62 10.83
N LEU A 94 -2.22 8.04 11.98
CA LEU A 94 -3.21 7.34 12.79
C LEU A 94 -3.81 8.34 13.79
N ALA A 95 -4.66 9.22 13.28
CA ALA A 95 -5.11 10.41 14.00
C ALA A 95 -5.99 10.11 15.21
N ASP A 96 -6.77 9.03 15.15
CA ASP A 96 -7.68 8.65 16.23
C ASP A 96 -7.94 7.13 16.21
N ASP A 97 -8.65 6.66 17.24
CA ASP A 97 -8.94 5.24 17.41
C ASP A 97 -9.70 4.63 16.23
N SER A 98 -10.57 5.41 15.57
CA SER A 98 -11.34 4.89 14.43
C SER A 98 -10.45 4.61 13.22
N VAL A 99 -9.45 5.46 13.00
CA VAL A 99 -8.46 5.26 11.92
C VAL A 99 -7.58 4.05 12.26
N ILE A 100 -7.11 3.96 13.50
CA ILE A 100 -6.31 2.81 13.95
C ILE A 100 -7.09 1.51 13.75
N GLU A 101 -8.32 1.46 14.18
CA GLU A 101 -9.17 0.28 14.05
C GLU A 101 -9.40 -0.10 12.58
N ARG A 102 -9.61 0.89 11.72
CA ARG A 102 -9.81 0.67 10.29
C ARG A 102 -8.56 0.07 9.64
N GLU A 103 -7.39 0.68 9.88
CA GLU A 103 -6.16 0.26 9.21
C GLU A 103 -5.68 -1.10 9.71
N PHE A 104 -5.64 -1.30 11.03
CA PHE A 104 -5.25 -2.59 11.60
C PHE A 104 -6.34 -3.65 11.43
N GLY A 105 -7.59 -3.25 11.48
CA GLY A 105 -8.74 -4.14 11.32
C GLY A 105 -8.86 -4.76 9.94
N ALA A 106 -8.29 -4.12 8.92
CA ALA A 106 -8.29 -4.67 7.56
C ALA A 106 -7.65 -6.06 7.48
N PHE A 107 -6.73 -6.38 8.38
CA PHE A 107 -6.05 -7.68 8.38
C PHE A 107 -6.80 -8.79 9.10
N LYS A 108 -7.90 -8.50 9.78
CA LYS A 108 -8.61 -9.47 10.64
C LYS A 108 -9.06 -10.73 9.93
N THR A 109 -9.37 -10.63 8.63
CA THR A 109 -9.83 -11.77 7.85
C THR A 109 -8.72 -12.54 7.16
N ILE A 110 -7.47 -12.11 7.35
CA ILE A 110 -6.30 -12.76 6.76
C ILE A 110 -5.69 -13.67 7.82
N GLU A 111 -5.84 -14.97 7.63
CA GLU A 111 -5.49 -15.98 8.64
C GLU A 111 -4.08 -16.56 8.49
N ASP A 112 -3.35 -16.16 7.45
CA ASP A 112 -1.99 -16.66 7.25
C ASP A 112 -0.98 -15.97 8.17
N ASN A 113 0.25 -16.50 8.20
CA ASN A 113 1.33 -16.02 9.04
C ASN A 113 2.33 -15.10 8.31
N TYR A 114 2.00 -14.64 7.11
CA TYR A 114 2.87 -13.72 6.40
C TYR A 114 2.90 -12.35 7.09
N PRO A 115 4.05 -11.66 7.07
CA PRO A 115 4.17 -10.34 7.72
C PRO A 115 3.11 -9.34 7.24
N LYS A 116 2.59 -8.58 8.19
CA LYS A 116 1.57 -7.55 7.97
C LYS A 116 2.06 -6.23 8.52
N TYR A 117 2.04 -5.20 7.68
CA TYR A 117 2.57 -3.88 8.03
C TYR A 117 1.53 -2.80 7.85
N VAL A 118 1.56 -1.83 8.77
CA VAL A 118 0.90 -0.54 8.60
C VAL A 118 2.00 0.52 8.54
N LEU A 119 2.07 1.26 7.43
CA LEU A 119 3.07 2.31 7.20
C LEU A 119 2.40 3.68 7.28
N THR A 120 2.93 4.55 8.11
CA THR A 120 2.40 5.92 8.29
C THR A 120 3.53 6.91 8.52
N MET A 121 3.18 8.20 8.65
CA MET A 121 4.13 9.24 9.03
C MET A 121 4.28 9.37 10.54
N ASP A 122 3.52 8.62 11.33
CA ASP A 122 3.67 8.64 12.78
C ASP A 122 5.02 8.10 13.21
N LYS A 123 5.59 8.73 14.24
CA LYS A 123 6.85 8.28 14.84
C LYS A 123 6.65 7.34 16.02
N PHE A 124 5.47 7.38 16.62
CA PHE A 124 5.10 6.47 17.69
C PHE A 124 4.80 5.08 17.13
N ASP A 125 5.21 4.03 17.83
CA ASP A 125 4.97 2.66 17.39
C ASP A 125 3.59 2.19 17.84
N PHE A 126 2.70 1.99 16.88
CA PHE A 126 1.34 1.49 17.09
C PHE A 126 1.20 -0.02 16.87
N SER A 127 2.29 -0.77 16.73
CA SER A 127 2.26 -2.21 16.47
C SER A 127 1.37 -2.94 17.47
N GLN A 128 0.51 -3.83 16.97
CA GLN A 128 -0.45 -4.55 17.78
C GLN A 128 -0.94 -5.82 17.07
N ASN A 129 -1.34 -6.81 17.84
CA ASN A 129 -1.95 -8.05 17.35
C ASN A 129 -1.14 -8.74 16.23
N GLY A 130 0.20 -8.71 16.35
CA GLY A 130 1.08 -9.30 15.35
C GLY A 130 1.26 -8.47 14.08
N ILE A 131 0.64 -7.28 14.00
CA ILE A 131 0.78 -6.36 12.88
C ILE A 131 1.84 -5.32 13.25
N ILE A 132 2.82 -5.14 12.38
CA ILE A 132 3.94 -4.24 12.61
C ILE A 132 3.61 -2.87 12.04
N HIS A 133 3.72 -1.83 12.88
CA HIS A 133 3.64 -0.45 12.43
C HIS A 133 5.06 0.11 12.24
N LYS A 134 5.27 0.82 11.14
CA LYS A 134 6.54 1.52 10.87
C LYS A 134 6.27 2.91 10.34
N ASN A 135 7.15 3.84 10.69
CA ASN A 135 7.21 5.13 10.01
C ASN A 135 7.64 4.89 8.56
N VAL A 136 6.95 5.51 7.61
CA VAL A 136 7.19 5.27 6.19
C VAL A 136 8.60 5.70 5.76
N ILE A 137 9.12 6.79 6.34
CA ILE A 137 10.47 7.27 6.02
C ILE A 137 11.52 6.25 6.48
N ASP A 138 11.36 5.74 7.69
CA ASP A 138 12.27 4.71 8.22
C ASP A 138 12.23 3.45 7.35
N TRP A 139 11.03 3.05 6.93
CA TRP A 139 10.87 1.91 6.04
C TRP A 139 11.55 2.12 4.68
N LEU A 140 11.41 3.33 4.10
CA LEU A 140 12.06 3.66 2.82
C LEU A 140 13.59 3.61 2.91
N LEU A 141 14.16 3.89 4.08
CA LEU A 141 15.59 3.88 4.31
C LEU A 141 16.16 2.48 4.64
N GLU A 142 15.31 1.50 4.87
CA GLU A 142 15.75 0.11 5.06
C GLU A 142 16.28 -0.47 3.75
N GLU A 143 17.33 -1.27 3.86
CA GLU A 143 17.90 -1.99 2.72
C GLU A 143 17.25 -3.35 2.49
#